data_81826a6fb84e2d7701c889b7cbe2febf
#
_entry.id   81826a6fb84e2d7701c889b7cbe2febf
#
_cell.length_a   1.000
_cell.length_b   1.000
_cell.length_c   1.000
_cell.angle_alpha   90.00
_cell.angle_beta   90.00
_cell.angle_gamma   90.00
#
_symmetry.space_group_name_H-M   'P 1'
#
loop_
_entity.id
_entity.type
_entity.pdbx_description
1 polymer ?
#
loop_
_entity_poly.entity_id
_entity_poly.type
_entity_poly.pdbx_seq_one_letter_code
_entity_poly.pdbx_strand_id
1 'polypeptide(L)'
;GIGDKIVLYSVAPWHNSFTYWENGKLVKEGFSVGSTRYTTLWTDFLTDLTAHLTEKGWFDDSYIGIDERRFSGTAFDLIESVKNKDGKCLKTAGAMDSFVEKKDLAMRVTDLNVGDTAAAAHPADFEQLVKDREAKGLRTTLYSCTGHRPGNFSLSAPVESYWSIVNAGKSGTAGFLRWA
;
A
#
# COMPACT_ATOMS: atom_id res chain seq x y z
N GLY A 1 -6.05 18.56 13.05
CA GLY A 1 -6.29 17.66 11.95
C GLY A 1 -5.78 16.27 12.24
N ILE A 2 -6.50 15.29 11.78
CA ILE A 2 -6.18 13.86 12.01
C ILE A 2 -5.32 13.32 10.86
N GLY A 3 -4.58 14.16 10.16
CA GLY A 3 -3.81 13.79 8.98
C GLY A 3 -4.52 14.19 7.68
N ASP A 4 -3.77 14.08 6.62
CA ASP A 4 -4.11 14.53 5.27
C ASP A 4 -4.17 13.38 4.25
N LYS A 5 -4.18 12.12 4.73
CA LYS A 5 -4.25 10.93 3.88
C LYS A 5 -5.50 10.10 4.17
N ILE A 6 -6.10 9.61 3.10
CA ILE A 6 -7.23 8.67 3.14
C ILE A 6 -6.75 7.34 2.58
N VAL A 7 -6.69 6.29 3.41
CA VAL A 7 -6.26 4.96 2.97
C VAL A 7 -7.47 4.03 2.92
N LEU A 8 -7.76 3.52 1.74
CA LEU A 8 -8.95 2.71 1.42
C LEU A 8 -8.56 1.23 1.31
N TYR A 9 -8.50 0.52 2.43
CA TYR A 9 -8.03 -0.87 2.48
C TYR A 9 -8.97 -1.89 1.83
N SER A 10 -10.25 -1.64 1.81
CA SER A 10 -11.24 -2.61 1.31
C SER A 10 -11.51 -2.52 -0.19
N VAL A 11 -10.83 -1.63 -0.89
CA VAL A 11 -11.11 -1.35 -2.32
C VAL A 11 -9.97 -1.74 -3.26
N ALA A 12 -9.04 -2.55 -2.78
CA ALA A 12 -7.93 -3.01 -3.61
C ALA A 12 -8.33 -4.18 -4.52
N PRO A 13 -7.86 -4.21 -5.78
CA PRO A 13 -8.29 -5.21 -6.76
C PRO A 13 -7.61 -6.58 -6.58
N TRP A 14 -7.53 -7.09 -5.38
CA TRP A 14 -7.21 -8.49 -5.06
C TRP A 14 -8.44 -9.33 -4.74
N HIS A 15 -9.60 -8.68 -4.51
CA HIS A 15 -10.83 -9.39 -4.24
C HIS A 15 -11.35 -10.07 -5.50
N ASN A 16 -11.81 -11.30 -5.35
CA ASN A 16 -12.34 -12.13 -6.41
C ASN A 16 -13.87 -12.26 -6.35
N SER A 17 -14.53 -11.36 -5.66
CA SER A 17 -15.99 -11.27 -5.59
C SER A 17 -16.45 -9.86 -5.32
N PHE A 18 -17.60 -9.51 -5.89
CA PHE A 18 -18.34 -8.31 -5.55
C PHE A 18 -19.70 -8.68 -4.95
N THR A 19 -20.18 -7.80 -4.09
CA THR A 19 -21.56 -7.82 -3.62
C THR A 19 -22.19 -6.49 -4.00
N TYR A 20 -23.26 -6.51 -4.79
CA TYR A 20 -23.90 -5.32 -5.35
C TYR A 20 -25.41 -5.51 -5.45
N TRP A 21 -26.14 -4.40 -5.62
CA TRP A 21 -27.58 -4.41 -5.84
C TRP A 21 -27.88 -4.49 -7.33
N GLU A 22 -28.71 -5.45 -7.72
CA GLU A 22 -29.24 -5.60 -9.06
C GLU A 22 -30.73 -5.88 -9.03
N ASN A 23 -31.54 -5.08 -9.71
CA ASN A 23 -32.98 -5.21 -9.76
C ASN A 23 -33.64 -5.35 -8.36
N GLY A 24 -33.16 -4.58 -7.38
CA GLY A 24 -33.67 -4.59 -6.01
C GLY A 24 -33.29 -5.81 -5.16
N LYS A 25 -32.34 -6.62 -5.63
CA LYS A 25 -31.80 -7.76 -4.89
C LYS A 25 -30.29 -7.62 -4.69
N LEU A 26 -29.82 -8.11 -3.55
CA LEU A 26 -28.41 -8.21 -3.27
C LEU A 26 -27.83 -9.44 -4.00
N VAL A 27 -26.91 -9.20 -4.91
CA VAL A 27 -26.20 -10.23 -5.69
C VAL A 27 -24.77 -10.32 -5.19
N LYS A 28 -24.28 -11.54 -4.97
CA LYS A 28 -22.87 -11.81 -4.73
C LYS A 28 -22.33 -12.59 -5.92
N GLU A 29 -21.39 -12.02 -6.64
CA GLU A 29 -20.74 -12.62 -7.79
C GLU A 29 -19.26 -12.89 -7.51
N GLY A 30 -18.82 -14.15 -7.76
CA GLY A 30 -17.43 -14.55 -7.70
C GLY A 30 -16.82 -14.65 -9.09
N PHE A 31 -15.54 -14.35 -9.23
CA PHE A 31 -14.82 -14.40 -10.49
C PHE A 31 -13.35 -14.77 -10.29
N SER A 32 -12.68 -15.24 -11.34
CA SER A 32 -11.25 -15.50 -11.30
C SER A 32 -10.46 -14.20 -11.51
N VAL A 33 -9.45 -13.98 -10.70
CA VAL A 33 -8.52 -12.83 -10.84
C VAL A 33 -7.90 -12.87 -12.24
N GLY A 34 -7.90 -11.73 -12.94
CA GLY A 34 -7.41 -11.61 -14.30
C GLY A 34 -8.41 -12.03 -15.41
N SER A 35 -9.61 -12.53 -15.05
CA SER A 35 -10.66 -12.78 -16.04
C SER A 35 -11.23 -11.46 -16.61
N THR A 36 -11.88 -11.54 -17.77
CA THR A 36 -12.58 -10.38 -18.37
C THR A 36 -13.59 -9.78 -17.38
N ARG A 37 -14.36 -10.62 -16.69
CA ARG A 37 -15.34 -10.16 -15.70
C ARG A 37 -14.68 -9.42 -14.52
N TYR A 38 -13.58 -9.98 -14.01
CA TYR A 38 -12.76 -9.30 -12.98
C TYR A 38 -12.30 -7.93 -13.47
N THR A 39 -11.72 -7.85 -14.66
CA THR A 39 -11.22 -6.60 -15.23
C THR A 39 -12.33 -5.58 -15.41
N THR A 40 -13.48 -5.99 -15.98
CA THR A 40 -14.62 -5.08 -16.19
C THR A 40 -15.13 -4.51 -14.86
N LEU A 41 -15.46 -5.38 -13.90
CA LEU A 41 -16.05 -4.93 -12.63
C LEU A 41 -15.10 -4.02 -11.84
N TRP A 42 -13.81 -4.37 -11.80
CA TRP A 42 -12.83 -3.52 -11.10
C TRP A 42 -12.55 -2.21 -11.83
N THR A 43 -12.52 -2.21 -13.16
CA THR A 43 -12.36 -0.98 -13.94
C THR A 43 -13.55 -0.04 -13.74
N ASP A 44 -14.77 -0.55 -13.81
CA ASP A 44 -15.97 0.25 -13.58
C ASP A 44 -15.98 0.86 -12.18
N PHE A 45 -15.74 0.02 -11.15
CA PHE A 45 -15.68 0.47 -9.76
C PHE A 45 -14.58 1.53 -9.53
N LEU A 46 -13.36 1.30 -10.03
CA LEU A 46 -12.25 2.24 -9.87
C LEU A 46 -12.49 3.55 -10.64
N THR A 47 -13.19 3.48 -11.78
CA THR A 47 -13.58 4.66 -12.56
C THR A 47 -14.55 5.53 -11.77
N ASP A 48 -15.61 4.93 -11.23
CA ASP A 48 -16.59 5.64 -10.41
C ASP A 48 -15.95 6.20 -9.12
N LEU A 49 -15.11 5.41 -8.45
CA LEU A 49 -14.38 5.85 -7.27
C LEU A 49 -13.46 7.05 -7.60
N THR A 50 -12.71 6.98 -8.69
CA THR A 50 -11.82 8.04 -9.14
C THR A 50 -12.60 9.33 -9.44
N ALA A 51 -13.73 9.22 -10.13
CA ALA A 51 -14.61 10.34 -10.41
C ALA A 51 -15.16 10.97 -9.13
N HIS A 52 -15.66 10.15 -8.20
CA HIS A 52 -16.19 10.59 -6.91
C HIS A 52 -15.13 11.31 -6.07
N LEU A 53 -13.94 10.72 -5.91
CA LEU A 53 -12.85 11.32 -5.13
C LEU A 53 -12.36 12.64 -5.77
N THR A 54 -12.36 12.71 -7.10
CA THR A 54 -12.00 13.93 -7.84
C THR A 54 -13.04 15.02 -7.61
N GLU A 55 -14.32 14.70 -7.69
CA GLU A 55 -15.42 15.64 -7.42
C GLU A 55 -15.35 16.21 -5.99
N LYS A 56 -15.02 15.38 -5.02
CA LYS A 56 -14.87 15.79 -3.60
C LYS A 56 -13.57 16.54 -3.30
N GLY A 57 -12.63 16.62 -4.24
CA GLY A 57 -11.31 17.18 -4.01
C GLY A 57 -10.40 16.33 -3.12
N TRP A 58 -10.69 15.02 -2.99
CA TRP A 58 -9.97 14.07 -2.14
C TRP A 58 -9.02 13.14 -2.91
N PHE A 59 -9.02 13.24 -4.23
CA PHE A 59 -8.25 12.32 -5.08
C PHE A 59 -6.76 12.31 -4.75
N ASP A 60 -6.15 13.49 -4.64
CA ASP A 60 -4.70 13.60 -4.38
C ASP A 60 -4.29 13.14 -2.97
N ASP A 61 -5.22 13.05 -2.03
CA ASP A 61 -5.00 12.59 -0.66
C ASP A 61 -5.44 11.12 -0.44
N SER A 62 -6.01 10.49 -1.47
CA SER A 62 -6.54 9.12 -1.40
C SER A 62 -5.53 8.10 -1.87
N TYR A 63 -5.46 6.97 -1.15
CA TYR A 63 -4.59 5.84 -1.42
C TYR A 63 -5.38 4.54 -1.38
N ILE A 64 -5.15 3.66 -2.33
CA ILE A 64 -5.61 2.27 -2.23
C ILE A 64 -4.65 1.54 -1.29
N GLY A 65 -5.16 1.07 -0.17
CA GLY A 65 -4.41 0.29 0.81
C GLY A 65 -4.22 -1.14 0.34
N ILE A 66 -2.98 -1.60 0.28
CA ILE A 66 -2.59 -2.96 -0.11
C ILE A 66 -2.00 -3.63 1.13
N ASP A 67 -2.62 -4.71 1.57
CA ASP A 67 -2.16 -5.52 2.69
C ASP A 67 -0.98 -6.44 2.26
N GLU A 68 -0.13 -6.80 3.20
CA GLU A 68 1.12 -7.58 3.05
C GLU A 68 1.02 -8.79 2.11
N ARG A 69 -0.18 -9.34 1.96
CA ARG A 69 -0.38 -10.68 1.42
C ARG A 69 -0.51 -10.77 -0.09
N ARG A 70 -0.78 -9.66 -0.82
CA ARG A 70 -1.25 -9.78 -2.21
C ARG A 70 -0.78 -8.68 -3.15
N PHE A 71 0.48 -8.40 -3.12
CA PHE A 71 1.07 -7.61 -4.19
C PHE A 71 1.03 -8.43 -5.50
N SER A 72 0.28 -7.93 -6.47
CA SER A 72 0.04 -8.59 -7.75
C SER A 72 0.17 -7.58 -8.87
N GLY A 73 0.92 -7.92 -9.90
CA GLY A 73 1.06 -7.10 -11.11
C GLY A 73 -0.31 -6.73 -11.70
N THR A 74 -1.21 -7.71 -11.78
CA THR A 74 -2.57 -7.52 -12.31
C THR A 74 -3.36 -6.46 -11.54
N ALA A 75 -3.24 -6.43 -10.20
CA ALA A 75 -3.91 -5.42 -9.38
C ALA A 75 -3.35 -4.02 -9.64
N PHE A 76 -2.03 -3.89 -9.73
CA PHE A 76 -1.39 -2.62 -10.08
C PHE A 76 -1.73 -2.16 -11.50
N ASP A 77 -1.75 -3.07 -12.47
CA ASP A 77 -2.12 -2.76 -13.86
C ASP A 77 -3.53 -2.18 -13.94
N LEU A 78 -4.47 -2.73 -13.16
CA LEU A 78 -5.82 -2.18 -13.06
C LEU A 78 -5.85 -0.78 -12.43
N ILE A 79 -5.19 -0.59 -11.29
CA ILE A 79 -5.15 0.71 -10.61
C ILE A 79 -4.53 1.77 -11.54
N GLU A 80 -3.44 1.43 -12.21
CA GLU A 80 -2.71 2.34 -13.08
C GLU A 80 -3.42 2.61 -14.41
N SER A 81 -4.32 1.71 -14.84
CA SER A 81 -5.11 1.88 -16.07
C SER A 81 -6.21 2.93 -15.91
N VAL A 82 -6.75 3.09 -14.71
CA VAL A 82 -7.82 4.06 -14.44
C VAL A 82 -7.23 5.41 -14.05
N LYS A 83 -7.56 6.43 -14.82
CA LYS A 83 -6.99 7.78 -14.65
C LYS A 83 -8.09 8.83 -14.52
N ASN A 84 -7.80 9.84 -13.71
CA ASN A 84 -8.62 11.05 -13.65
C ASN A 84 -8.41 11.91 -14.90
N LYS A 85 -9.10 13.05 -14.98
CA LYS A 85 -9.00 14.03 -16.09
C LYS A 85 -7.59 14.59 -16.30
N ASP A 86 -6.74 14.56 -15.27
CA ASP A 86 -5.37 15.08 -15.31
C ASP A 86 -4.35 13.96 -15.67
N GLY A 87 -4.84 12.76 -16.03
CA GLY A 87 -4.03 11.62 -16.41
C GLY A 87 -3.37 10.90 -15.23
N LYS A 88 -3.77 11.18 -13.99
CA LYS A 88 -3.24 10.57 -12.77
C LYS A 88 -4.08 9.35 -12.35
N CYS A 89 -3.44 8.26 -11.93
CA CYS A 89 -4.08 7.13 -11.26
C CYS A 89 -4.11 7.33 -9.75
N LEU A 90 -4.96 6.56 -9.06
CA LEU A 90 -4.97 6.52 -7.59
C LEU A 90 -3.62 6.04 -7.05
N LYS A 91 -3.17 6.68 -5.98
CA LYS A 91 -1.98 6.28 -5.26
C LYS A 91 -2.19 4.97 -4.52
N THR A 92 -1.10 4.31 -4.15
CA THR A 92 -1.13 3.07 -3.38
C THR A 92 -0.31 3.21 -2.10
N ALA A 93 -0.78 2.60 -1.02
CA ALA A 93 -0.04 2.48 0.23
C ALA A 93 -0.09 1.03 0.69
N GLY A 94 1.03 0.49 1.17
CA GLY A 94 1.02 -0.91 1.60
C GLY A 94 2.31 -1.37 2.25
N ALA A 95 2.23 -2.49 2.98
CA ALA A 95 3.34 -3.14 3.64
C ALA A 95 3.86 -4.30 2.80
N MET A 96 5.18 -4.43 2.66
CA MET A 96 5.82 -5.50 1.90
C MET A 96 7.12 -5.94 2.53
N ASP A 97 7.17 -7.17 3.02
CA ASP A 97 8.41 -7.77 3.54
C ASP A 97 9.22 -8.46 2.44
N SER A 98 8.56 -8.92 1.39
CA SER A 98 9.21 -9.59 0.24
C SER A 98 9.75 -8.59 -0.81
N PHE A 99 10.33 -7.48 -0.37
CA PHE A 99 10.76 -6.40 -1.27
C PHE A 99 11.96 -6.77 -2.15
N VAL A 100 12.77 -7.75 -1.74
CA VAL A 100 13.92 -8.23 -2.53
C VAL A 100 13.42 -9.02 -3.74
N GLU A 101 12.55 -10.02 -3.50
CA GLU A 101 12.01 -10.89 -4.55
C GLU A 101 10.99 -10.17 -5.44
N LYS A 102 10.36 -9.11 -4.93
CA LYS A 102 9.32 -8.34 -5.61
C LYS A 102 9.69 -6.87 -5.82
N LYS A 103 10.97 -6.62 -6.09
CA LYS A 103 11.48 -5.25 -6.23
C LYS A 103 10.66 -4.43 -7.23
N ASP A 104 10.29 -5.00 -8.37
CA ASP A 104 9.51 -4.31 -9.39
C ASP A 104 8.13 -3.87 -8.87
N LEU A 105 7.47 -4.70 -8.07
CA LEU A 105 6.20 -4.33 -7.45
C LEU A 105 6.40 -3.30 -6.32
N ALA A 106 7.46 -3.43 -5.52
CA ALA A 106 7.82 -2.46 -4.51
C ALA A 106 8.01 -1.06 -5.11
N MET A 107 8.59 -0.97 -6.31
CA MET A 107 8.79 0.29 -7.04
C MET A 107 7.49 0.91 -7.59
N ARG A 108 6.36 0.22 -7.55
CA ARG A 108 5.04 0.71 -7.98
C ARG A 108 4.19 1.25 -6.82
N VAL A 109 4.54 0.91 -5.58
CA VAL A 109 3.81 1.40 -4.39
C VAL A 109 4.18 2.85 -4.10
N THR A 110 3.21 3.74 -3.98
CA THR A 110 3.50 5.17 -3.72
C THR A 110 4.06 5.38 -2.31
N ASP A 111 3.45 4.75 -1.30
CA ASP A 111 3.86 4.81 0.11
C ASP A 111 4.08 3.38 0.63
N LEU A 112 5.33 2.93 0.61
CA LEU A 112 5.71 1.56 0.97
C LEU A 112 6.17 1.49 2.41
N ASN A 113 5.61 0.53 3.15
CA ASN A 113 6.05 0.18 4.50
C ASN A 113 6.81 -1.14 4.45
N VAL A 114 8.03 -1.20 4.97
CA VAL A 114 8.84 -2.42 5.05
C VAL A 114 9.01 -2.82 6.50
N GLY A 115 8.85 -4.11 6.79
CA GLY A 115 9.09 -4.64 8.14
C GLY A 115 10.57 -4.52 8.52
N ASP A 116 10.83 -4.10 9.74
CA ASP A 116 12.20 -3.93 10.26
C ASP A 116 13.01 -5.23 10.23
N THR A 117 12.37 -6.37 10.43
CA THR A 117 12.99 -7.69 10.34
C THR A 117 13.44 -7.99 8.91
N ALA A 118 12.61 -7.70 7.91
CA ALA A 118 12.95 -7.89 6.51
C ALA A 118 14.08 -6.94 6.07
N ALA A 119 14.01 -5.68 6.49
CA ALA A 119 15.06 -4.69 6.25
C ALA A 119 16.40 -5.10 6.90
N ALA A 120 16.37 -5.63 8.13
CA ALA A 120 17.56 -6.10 8.84
C ALA A 120 18.16 -7.38 8.23
N ALA A 121 17.34 -8.25 7.62
CA ALA A 121 17.82 -9.43 6.90
C ALA A 121 18.54 -9.08 5.59
N HIS A 122 18.17 -7.97 4.96
CA HIS A 122 18.71 -7.53 3.66
C HIS A 122 19.08 -6.03 3.68
N PRO A 123 20.02 -5.61 4.54
CA PRO A 123 20.28 -4.18 4.77
C PRO A 123 20.76 -3.42 3.55
N ALA A 124 21.63 -4.00 2.73
CA ALA A 124 22.13 -3.36 1.52
C ALA A 124 21.04 -3.21 0.45
N ASP A 125 20.20 -4.23 0.25
CA ASP A 125 19.09 -4.18 -0.67
C ASP A 125 18.03 -3.16 -0.22
N PHE A 126 17.80 -3.07 1.10
CA PHE A 126 16.87 -2.11 1.67
C PHE A 126 17.36 -0.65 1.50
N GLU A 127 18.62 -0.38 1.81
CA GLU A 127 19.21 0.95 1.59
C GLU A 127 19.15 1.35 0.11
N GLN A 128 19.42 0.43 -0.80
CA GLN A 128 19.33 0.68 -2.23
C GLN A 128 17.88 0.92 -2.66
N LEU A 129 16.92 0.13 -2.15
CA LEU A 129 15.49 0.33 -2.42
C LEU A 129 15.04 1.73 -1.98
N VAL A 130 15.41 2.16 -0.77
CA VAL A 130 15.05 3.49 -0.24
C VAL A 130 15.56 4.59 -1.17
N LYS A 131 16.83 4.53 -1.60
CA LYS A 131 17.45 5.49 -2.54
C LYS A 131 16.75 5.50 -3.90
N ASP A 132 16.51 4.32 -4.48
CA ASP A 132 15.86 4.18 -5.79
C ASP A 132 14.45 4.76 -5.78
N ARG A 133 13.73 4.57 -4.67
CA ARG A 133 12.37 5.06 -4.48
C ARG A 133 12.33 6.57 -4.22
N GLU A 134 13.22 7.08 -3.38
CA GLU A 134 13.37 8.51 -3.11
C GLU A 134 13.65 9.29 -4.40
N ALA A 135 14.55 8.78 -5.24
CA ALA A 135 14.88 9.36 -6.54
C ALA A 135 13.66 9.47 -7.49
N LYS A 136 12.61 8.67 -7.26
CA LYS A 136 11.33 8.73 -7.98
C LYS A 136 10.23 9.50 -7.22
N GLY A 137 10.54 10.12 -6.09
CA GLY A 137 9.57 10.80 -5.24
C GLY A 137 8.61 9.85 -4.50
N LEU A 138 8.96 8.56 -4.39
CA LEU A 138 8.19 7.55 -3.68
C LEU A 138 8.61 7.51 -2.21
N ARG A 139 7.65 7.27 -1.32
CA ARG A 139 7.89 7.22 0.12
C ARG A 139 8.15 5.79 0.59
N THR A 140 9.14 5.65 1.47
CA THR A 140 9.43 4.37 2.17
C THR A 140 9.49 4.63 3.67
N THR A 141 8.82 3.78 4.45
CA THR A 141 8.83 3.79 5.92
C THR A 141 9.20 2.41 6.44
N LEU A 142 9.70 2.35 7.67
CA LEU A 142 9.85 1.12 8.41
C LEU A 142 8.65 0.89 9.32
N TYR A 143 8.29 -0.36 9.58
CA TYR A 143 7.36 -0.72 10.64
C TYR A 143 7.89 -1.88 11.47
N SER A 144 7.45 -1.98 12.74
CA SER A 144 7.73 -3.15 13.58
C SER A 144 6.44 -3.82 14.05
N CYS A 145 6.49 -5.15 14.16
CA CYS A 145 5.44 -5.97 14.75
C CYS A 145 5.81 -6.42 16.17
N THR A 146 4.82 -6.98 16.87
CA THR A 146 5.04 -7.61 18.18
C THR A 146 6.15 -8.66 18.12
N GLY A 147 7.08 -8.60 19.07
CA GLY A 147 8.23 -9.52 19.14
C GLY A 147 9.46 -9.11 18.34
N HIS A 148 9.37 -8.09 17.49
CA HIS A 148 10.54 -7.52 16.81
C HIS A 148 11.46 -6.77 17.78
N ARG A 149 12.75 -6.70 17.46
CA ARG A 149 13.79 -5.98 18.22
C ARG A 149 14.61 -5.08 17.29
N PRO A 150 14.83 -3.82 17.65
CA PRO A 150 14.29 -3.08 18.80
C PRO A 150 12.77 -2.91 18.70
N GLY A 151 12.06 -3.14 19.79
CA GLY A 151 10.61 -3.08 19.84
C GLY A 151 10.06 -1.75 20.36
N ASN A 152 8.77 -1.54 20.17
CA ASN A 152 8.07 -0.35 20.68
C ASN A 152 6.68 -0.71 21.25
N PHE A 153 6.53 -1.92 21.75
CA PHE A 153 5.33 -2.43 22.39
C PHE A 153 5.43 -2.40 23.90
N SER A 154 4.34 -2.65 24.60
CA SER A 154 4.25 -2.52 26.05
C SER A 154 5.29 -3.35 26.84
N LEU A 155 5.79 -4.44 26.28
CA LEU A 155 6.82 -5.29 26.87
C LEU A 155 8.24 -4.97 26.41
N SER A 156 8.40 -3.97 25.54
CA SER A 156 9.71 -3.54 25.05
C SER A 156 10.38 -2.61 26.06
N ALA A 157 11.69 -2.70 26.21
CA ALA A 157 12.43 -1.72 27.02
C ALA A 157 12.31 -0.33 26.39
N PRO A 158 12.17 0.76 27.19
CA PRO A 158 11.99 2.12 26.65
C PRO A 158 13.08 2.54 25.66
N VAL A 159 14.31 2.10 25.84
CA VAL A 159 15.43 2.38 24.93
C VAL A 159 15.23 1.75 23.53
N GLU A 160 14.46 0.69 23.42
CA GLU A 160 14.20 0.05 22.13
C GLU A 160 13.37 0.95 21.21
N SER A 161 12.39 1.68 21.77
CA SER A 161 11.61 2.66 20.99
C SER A 161 12.49 3.77 20.42
N TYR A 162 13.49 4.22 21.17
CA TYR A 162 14.49 5.17 20.69
C TYR A 162 15.28 4.59 19.50
N TRP A 163 15.77 3.35 19.63
CA TRP A 163 16.54 2.68 18.58
C TRP A 163 15.71 2.38 17.33
N SER A 164 14.42 2.14 17.44
CA SER A 164 13.53 1.98 16.28
C SER A 164 13.53 3.24 15.40
N ILE A 165 13.44 4.41 16.03
CA ILE A 165 13.49 5.70 15.31
C ILE A 165 14.87 5.99 14.75
N VAL A 166 15.94 5.69 15.50
CA VAL A 166 17.32 5.86 15.02
C VAL A 166 17.60 4.97 13.80
N ASN A 167 17.14 3.72 13.81
CA ASN A 167 17.29 2.80 12.69
C ASN A 167 16.53 3.29 11.45
N ALA A 168 15.31 3.78 11.62
CA ALA A 168 14.54 4.37 10.52
C ALA A 168 15.30 5.57 9.89
N GLY A 169 15.78 6.48 10.72
CA GLY A 169 16.57 7.63 10.27
C GLY A 169 17.88 7.23 9.58
N LYS A 170 18.62 6.27 10.15
CA LYS A 170 19.88 5.75 9.55
C LYS A 170 19.65 5.13 8.17
N SER A 171 18.53 4.44 7.99
CA SER A 171 18.18 3.80 6.71
C SER A 171 17.64 4.79 5.66
N GLY A 172 17.55 6.08 5.99
CA GLY A 172 17.05 7.12 5.09
C GLY A 172 15.54 7.06 4.83
N THR A 173 14.79 6.32 5.66
CA THR A 173 13.34 6.21 5.49
C THR A 173 12.61 7.50 5.91
N ALA A 174 11.46 7.75 5.31
CA ALA A 174 10.64 8.92 5.58
C ALA A 174 9.94 8.87 6.96
N GLY A 175 9.98 7.73 7.64
CA GLY A 175 9.38 7.57 8.95
C GLY A 175 9.31 6.13 9.44
N PHE A 176 8.66 5.99 10.57
CA PHE A 176 8.46 4.73 11.26
C PHE A 176 6.98 4.56 11.62
N LEU A 177 6.45 3.38 11.40
CA LEU A 177 5.11 2.98 11.80
C LEU A 177 5.18 1.90 12.87
N ARG A 178 4.32 2.00 13.87
CA ARG A 178 4.05 0.92 14.80
C ARG A 178 2.86 0.12 14.31
N TRP A 179 3.03 -1.17 14.11
CA TRP A 179 1.91 -2.05 13.90
C TRP A 179 1.16 -2.21 15.23
N ALA A 180 -0.17 -1.97 15.21
CA ALA A 180 -0.99 -2.00 16.42
C ALA A 180 -1.41 -3.42 16.78
#